data_4b4a4db9d2a3d54ae7a6c28e5390546b
#
_entry.id   4b4a4db9d2a3d54ae7a6c28e5390546b
#
_cell.length_a   1.000
_cell.length_b   1.000
_cell.length_c   1.000
_cell.angle_alpha   90.00
_cell.angle_beta   90.00
_cell.angle_gamma   90.00
#
_symmetry.space_group_name_H-M   'P 1'
#
loop_
_entity.id
_entity.type
_entity.pdbx_description
1 polymer ?
#
loop_
_entity_poly.entity_id
_entity_poly.type
_entity_poly.pdbx_seq_one_letter_code
_entity_poly.pdbx_strand_id
1 'polypeptide(L)'
;EGIISLPSGVFKPYAGVSTAILLFTKGGKTDHVFFYDVEADGFSLDDKRTPTTDNDLPDALARWRASDPKTDIDRKAKHFIVPVKEIEEKGFELSINRYKDTHHESAAHEPPQHILERMRTLESEILQEMAALAEMLRLP
;
A
#
# COMPACT_ATOMS: atom_id res chain seq x y z
N GLU A 1 -18.14 -5.14 -12.79
CA GLU A 1 -18.44 -3.71 -12.81
C GLU A 1 -17.46 -2.92 -11.92
N GLY A 2 -17.09 -3.44 -10.74
CA GLY A 2 -16.17 -2.76 -9.84
C GLY A 2 -15.37 -3.71 -8.96
N ILE A 3 -14.16 -3.25 -8.58
CA ILE A 3 -13.23 -3.94 -7.70
C ILE A 3 -12.72 -2.96 -6.67
N ILE A 4 -12.99 -3.25 -5.40
CA ILE A 4 -12.49 -2.48 -4.27
C ILE A 4 -11.40 -3.31 -3.61
N SER A 5 -10.15 -2.91 -3.79
CA SER A 5 -8.99 -3.56 -3.18
C SER A 5 -8.88 -3.14 -1.70
N LEU A 6 -8.69 -4.11 -0.83
CA LEU A 6 -8.54 -3.89 0.61
C LEU A 6 -7.13 -4.31 1.06
N PRO A 7 -6.47 -3.53 1.91
CA PRO A 7 -5.13 -3.84 2.37
C PRO A 7 -5.10 -5.08 3.27
N SER A 8 -3.92 -5.66 3.43
CA SER A 8 -3.73 -6.73 4.41
C SER A 8 -4.03 -6.23 5.82
N GLY A 9 -4.67 -7.08 6.62
CA GLY A 9 -5.01 -6.74 8.01
C GLY A 9 -6.45 -6.30 8.24
N VAL A 10 -7.23 -5.98 7.19
CA VAL A 10 -8.66 -5.60 7.33
C VAL A 10 -9.47 -6.71 8.05
N PHE A 11 -9.15 -7.97 7.81
CA PHE A 11 -9.85 -9.12 8.40
C PHE A 11 -9.10 -9.78 9.56
N LYS A 12 -8.12 -9.11 10.14
CA LYS A 12 -7.46 -9.61 11.34
C LYS A 12 -8.44 -9.67 12.54
N PRO A 13 -8.28 -10.61 13.43
CA PRO A 13 -7.22 -11.64 13.52
C PRO A 13 -7.43 -12.87 12.63
N TYR A 14 -8.50 -12.95 11.85
CA TYR A 14 -8.87 -14.16 11.10
C TYR A 14 -8.03 -14.35 9.83
N ALA A 15 -7.71 -13.28 9.12
CA ALA A 15 -6.90 -13.31 7.91
C ALA A 15 -5.99 -12.08 7.81
N GLY A 16 -4.71 -12.31 7.51
CA GLY A 16 -3.69 -11.27 7.32
C GLY A 16 -3.37 -10.96 5.85
N VAL A 17 -4.18 -11.46 4.91
CA VAL A 17 -3.97 -11.28 3.48
C VAL A 17 -4.74 -10.05 2.95
N SER A 18 -4.26 -9.46 1.86
CA SER A 18 -5.03 -8.48 1.10
C SER A 18 -6.19 -9.17 0.38
N THR A 19 -7.32 -8.49 0.30
CA THR A 19 -8.55 -9.02 -0.29
C THR A 19 -9.16 -8.00 -1.24
N ALA A 20 -10.21 -8.39 -1.97
CA ALA A 20 -10.96 -7.47 -2.80
C ALA A 20 -12.47 -7.77 -2.72
N ILE A 21 -13.28 -6.70 -2.83
CA ILE A 21 -14.71 -6.79 -3.01
C ILE A 21 -14.99 -6.70 -4.50
N LEU A 22 -15.73 -7.70 -5.03
CA LEU A 22 -16.16 -7.75 -6.40
C LEU A 22 -17.62 -7.28 -6.51
N LEU A 23 -17.85 -6.26 -7.33
CA LEU A 23 -19.18 -5.73 -7.63
C LEU A 23 -19.59 -6.16 -9.04
N PHE A 24 -20.71 -6.87 -9.17
CA PHE A 24 -21.17 -7.32 -10.47
C PHE A 24 -22.68 -7.50 -10.51
N THR A 25 -23.27 -7.38 -11.71
CA THR A 25 -24.67 -7.67 -11.98
C THR A 25 -24.76 -8.97 -12.79
N LYS A 26 -25.53 -9.93 -12.29
CA LYS A 26 -25.73 -11.21 -12.98
C LYS A 26 -26.40 -11.01 -14.35
N GLY A 27 -25.74 -11.46 -15.39
CA GLY A 27 -26.26 -11.38 -16.78
C GLY A 27 -26.11 -10.01 -17.44
N GLY A 28 -25.49 -9.04 -16.77
CA GLY A 28 -25.11 -7.75 -17.34
C GLY A 28 -23.94 -7.85 -18.29
N LYS A 29 -23.80 -6.84 -19.17
CA LYS A 29 -22.56 -6.61 -19.94
C LYS A 29 -21.78 -5.50 -19.27
N THR A 30 -20.48 -5.70 -19.17
CA THR A 30 -19.56 -4.73 -18.57
C THR A 30 -18.58 -4.27 -19.64
N ASP A 31 -18.55 -2.97 -19.91
CA ASP A 31 -17.62 -2.37 -20.87
C ASP A 31 -16.37 -1.79 -20.15
N HIS A 32 -16.53 -1.42 -18.91
CA HIS A 32 -15.49 -0.81 -18.09
C HIS A 32 -15.58 -1.34 -16.64
N VAL A 33 -14.44 -1.48 -15.99
CA VAL A 33 -14.34 -1.91 -14.58
C VAL A 33 -13.73 -0.79 -13.76
N PHE A 34 -14.45 -0.39 -12.72
CA PHE A 34 -13.98 0.57 -11.73
C PHE A 34 -13.05 -0.12 -10.74
N PHE A 35 -11.91 0.50 -10.43
CA PHE A 35 -10.98 0.06 -9.42
C PHE A 35 -10.83 1.13 -8.34
N TYR A 36 -10.78 0.70 -7.11
CA TYR A 36 -10.47 1.56 -5.96
C TYR A 36 -9.50 0.86 -5.03
N ASP A 37 -8.44 1.57 -4.61
CA ASP A 37 -7.42 1.08 -3.70
C ASP A 37 -7.65 1.68 -2.31
N VAL A 38 -8.20 0.89 -1.40
CA VAL A 38 -8.42 1.26 -0.01
C VAL A 38 -7.12 1.11 0.75
N GLU A 39 -6.65 2.17 1.40
CA GLU A 39 -5.48 2.17 2.27
C GLU A 39 -5.86 2.07 3.75
N ALA A 40 -7.04 2.60 4.11
CA ALA A 40 -7.55 2.60 5.48
C ALA A 40 -9.05 2.35 5.50
N ASP A 41 -9.52 1.55 6.44
CA ASP A 41 -10.93 1.15 6.59
C ASP A 41 -11.58 1.66 7.87
N GLY A 42 -10.97 2.63 8.56
CA GLY A 42 -11.44 3.18 9.83
C GLY A 42 -10.93 2.43 11.05
N PHE A 43 -10.03 1.45 10.86
CA PHE A 43 -9.43 0.67 11.94
C PHE A 43 -7.94 0.46 11.70
N SER A 44 -7.18 0.24 12.78
CA SER A 44 -5.78 -0.18 12.67
C SER A 44 -5.68 -1.54 11.97
N LEU A 45 -4.61 -1.73 11.17
CA LEU A 45 -4.39 -2.97 10.43
C LEU A 45 -3.64 -4.05 11.24
N ASP A 46 -3.58 -3.86 12.56
CA ASP A 46 -3.04 -4.82 13.52
C ASP A 46 -4.12 -5.79 14.06
N ASP A 47 -3.75 -6.70 14.92
CA ASP A 47 -4.66 -7.73 15.47
C ASP A 47 -5.72 -7.13 16.41
N LYS A 48 -5.51 -5.91 16.93
CA LYS A 48 -6.44 -5.24 17.85
C LYS A 48 -7.58 -4.54 17.14
N ARG A 49 -7.39 -4.17 15.87
CA ARG A 49 -8.42 -3.47 15.08
C ARG A 49 -9.01 -2.27 15.82
N THR A 50 -8.14 -1.40 16.34
CA THR A 50 -8.55 -0.21 17.08
C THR A 50 -9.14 0.83 16.11
N PRO A 51 -10.27 1.47 16.41
CA PRO A 51 -10.83 2.53 15.56
C PRO A 51 -9.85 3.66 15.30
N THR A 52 -9.76 4.12 14.06
CA THR A 52 -8.95 5.26 13.59
C THR A 52 -9.82 6.25 12.81
N THR A 53 -9.29 7.46 12.60
CA THR A 53 -9.98 8.49 11.80
C THR A 53 -9.87 8.25 10.31
N ASP A 54 -8.85 7.52 9.88
CA ASP A 54 -8.54 7.30 8.48
C ASP A 54 -9.45 6.21 7.92
N ASN A 55 -10.33 6.59 7.00
CA ASN A 55 -11.35 5.71 6.43
C ASN A 55 -11.67 6.09 4.99
N ASP A 56 -11.23 5.28 4.05
CA ASP A 56 -11.47 5.48 2.61
C ASP A 56 -12.83 4.93 2.13
N LEU A 57 -13.53 4.13 2.93
CA LEU A 57 -14.76 3.47 2.48
C LEU A 57 -15.88 4.45 2.06
N PRO A 58 -16.12 5.57 2.78
CA PRO A 58 -17.10 6.55 2.34
C PRO A 58 -16.73 7.21 1.00
N ASP A 59 -15.43 7.51 0.78
CA ASP A 59 -14.93 8.05 -0.49
C ASP A 59 -15.06 7.01 -1.61
N ALA A 60 -14.69 5.76 -1.36
CA ALA A 60 -14.86 4.67 -2.33
C ALA A 60 -16.30 4.55 -2.83
N LEU A 61 -17.27 4.63 -1.90
CA LEU A 61 -18.70 4.60 -2.26
C LEU A 61 -19.14 5.84 -3.06
N ALA A 62 -18.65 7.01 -2.68
CA ALA A 62 -18.95 8.25 -3.39
C ALA A 62 -18.38 8.24 -4.82
N ARG A 63 -17.13 7.80 -4.97
CA ARG A 63 -16.46 7.66 -6.28
C ARG A 63 -17.10 6.61 -7.16
N TRP A 64 -17.47 5.46 -6.59
CA TRP A 64 -18.21 4.43 -7.32
C TRP A 64 -19.51 4.99 -7.93
N ARG A 65 -20.29 5.76 -7.14
CA ARG A 65 -21.56 6.34 -7.61
C ARG A 65 -21.39 7.45 -8.63
N ALA A 66 -20.27 8.18 -8.58
CA ALA A 66 -19.94 9.28 -9.47
C ALA A 66 -19.01 8.88 -10.62
N SER A 67 -18.65 7.60 -10.74
CA SER A 67 -17.65 7.12 -11.69
C SER A 67 -18.00 7.44 -13.15
N ASP A 68 -17.03 8.00 -13.89
CA ASP A 68 -17.17 8.31 -15.31
C ASP A 68 -15.94 7.77 -16.08
N PRO A 69 -16.15 6.84 -17.03
CA PRO A 69 -15.05 6.29 -17.84
C PRO A 69 -14.24 7.33 -18.64
N LYS A 70 -14.73 8.55 -18.78
CA LYS A 70 -14.03 9.62 -19.49
C LYS A 70 -13.08 10.42 -18.62
N THR A 71 -13.35 10.51 -17.33
CA THR A 71 -12.59 11.34 -16.38
C THR A 71 -11.70 10.51 -15.48
N ASP A 72 -12.12 9.30 -15.11
CA ASP A 72 -11.45 8.45 -14.13
C ASP A 72 -10.39 7.54 -14.80
N ILE A 73 -9.49 8.15 -15.56
CA ILE A 73 -8.44 7.45 -16.35
C ILE A 73 -7.06 7.48 -15.68
N ASP A 74 -6.88 8.28 -14.63
CA ASP A 74 -5.60 8.44 -13.95
C ASP A 74 -5.25 7.20 -13.09
N ARG A 75 -4.33 6.39 -13.61
CA ARG A 75 -3.87 5.15 -12.97
C ARG A 75 -3.01 5.36 -11.71
N LYS A 76 -2.66 6.61 -11.40
CA LYS A 76 -1.91 6.99 -10.17
C LYS A 76 -2.84 7.32 -9.02
N ALA A 77 -4.09 7.65 -9.32
CA ALA A 77 -5.09 7.95 -8.31
C ALA A 77 -5.49 6.71 -7.50
N LYS A 78 -6.17 6.91 -6.37
CA LYS A 78 -6.74 5.81 -5.58
C LYS A 78 -7.85 5.07 -6.34
N HIS A 79 -8.52 5.74 -7.28
CA HIS A 79 -9.56 5.15 -8.11
C HIS A 79 -9.29 5.45 -9.59
N PHE A 80 -9.66 4.52 -10.44
CA PHE A 80 -9.58 4.64 -11.89
C PHE A 80 -10.47 3.60 -12.57
N ILE A 81 -10.71 3.78 -13.87
CA ILE A 81 -11.52 2.89 -14.66
C ILE A 81 -10.65 2.23 -15.74
N VAL A 82 -10.85 0.93 -15.92
CA VAL A 82 -10.17 0.10 -16.92
C VAL A 82 -11.15 -0.42 -17.92
N PRO A 83 -10.93 -0.26 -19.25
CA PRO A 83 -11.74 -0.91 -20.28
C PRO A 83 -11.63 -2.43 -20.18
N VAL A 84 -12.76 -3.13 -20.35
CA VAL A 84 -12.77 -4.61 -20.31
C VAL A 84 -11.81 -5.24 -21.32
N LYS A 85 -11.62 -4.64 -22.49
CA LYS A 85 -10.66 -5.12 -23.49
C LYS A 85 -9.24 -5.25 -22.94
N GLU A 86 -8.79 -4.28 -22.16
CA GLU A 86 -7.47 -4.36 -21.50
C GLU A 86 -7.40 -5.50 -20.48
N ILE A 87 -8.52 -5.77 -19.79
CA ILE A 87 -8.62 -6.86 -18.82
C ILE A 87 -8.57 -8.22 -19.54
N GLU A 88 -9.25 -8.33 -20.69
CA GLU A 88 -9.22 -9.52 -21.54
C GLU A 88 -7.80 -9.80 -22.07
N GLU A 89 -7.11 -8.78 -22.57
CA GLU A 89 -5.72 -8.87 -23.04
C GLU A 89 -4.75 -9.33 -21.96
N LYS A 90 -5.03 -8.99 -20.70
CA LYS A 90 -4.26 -9.41 -19.52
C LYS A 90 -4.77 -10.71 -18.90
N GLY A 91 -5.59 -11.49 -19.61
CA GLY A 91 -6.05 -12.80 -19.18
C GLY A 91 -7.09 -12.76 -18.06
N PHE A 92 -7.92 -11.72 -18.00
CA PHE A 92 -8.94 -11.50 -16.97
C PHE A 92 -8.38 -11.39 -15.55
N GLU A 93 -7.13 -10.97 -15.41
CA GLU A 93 -6.57 -10.70 -14.10
C GLU A 93 -7.21 -9.44 -13.49
N LEU A 94 -7.69 -9.53 -12.25
CA LEU A 94 -8.44 -8.48 -11.56
C LEU A 94 -7.66 -7.84 -10.41
N SER A 95 -6.36 -8.12 -10.29
CA SER A 95 -5.50 -7.49 -9.31
C SER A 95 -5.27 -6.02 -9.67
N ILE A 96 -5.55 -5.09 -8.74
CA ILE A 96 -5.37 -3.66 -8.96
C ILE A 96 -3.93 -3.30 -9.35
N ASN A 97 -2.94 -4.02 -8.81
CA ASN A 97 -1.52 -3.79 -9.07
C ASN A 97 -1.11 -3.99 -10.54
N ARG A 98 -1.94 -4.67 -11.33
CA ARG A 98 -1.70 -4.86 -12.78
C ARG A 98 -2.10 -3.65 -13.62
N TYR A 99 -2.87 -2.75 -13.04
CA TYR A 99 -3.47 -1.59 -13.72
C TYR A 99 -3.05 -0.27 -13.10
N LYS A 100 -2.71 -0.26 -11.82
CA LYS A 100 -2.24 0.93 -11.11
C LYS A 100 -0.82 1.27 -11.51
N ASP A 101 -0.58 2.51 -11.93
CA ASP A 101 0.76 3.05 -12.15
C ASP A 101 1.39 3.35 -10.78
N THR A 102 2.05 2.36 -10.19
CA THR A 102 2.91 2.61 -9.05
C THR A 102 4.17 3.32 -9.53
N HIS A 103 4.27 4.64 -9.26
CA HIS A 103 5.59 5.26 -9.27
C HIS A 103 6.38 4.61 -8.13
N HIS A 104 7.22 3.64 -8.47
CA HIS A 104 8.42 3.48 -7.71
C HIS A 104 9.22 4.78 -7.95
N GLU A 105 9.02 5.79 -7.08
CA GLU A 105 10.13 6.70 -6.84
C GLU A 105 11.28 5.76 -6.51
N SER A 106 12.21 5.68 -7.45
CA SER A 106 13.48 5.02 -7.20
C SER A 106 14.04 5.77 -6.00
N ALA A 107 13.78 5.25 -4.81
CA ALA A 107 14.42 5.74 -3.61
C ALA A 107 15.90 5.75 -3.97
N ALA A 108 16.49 6.94 -3.98
CA ALA A 108 17.92 7.06 -4.24
C ALA A 108 18.61 6.25 -3.13
N HIS A 109 18.85 4.97 -3.42
CA HIS A 109 19.51 4.09 -2.47
C HIS A 109 20.92 4.64 -2.29
N GLU A 110 21.23 5.02 -1.07
CA GLU A 110 22.58 5.39 -0.69
C GLU A 110 23.52 4.25 -1.13
N PRO A 111 24.61 4.56 -1.86
CA PRO A 111 25.52 3.52 -2.32
C PRO A 111 25.94 2.62 -1.13
N PRO A 112 26.00 1.30 -1.29
CA PRO A 112 26.37 0.39 -0.21
C PRO A 112 27.67 0.75 0.49
N GLN A 113 28.61 1.37 -0.23
CA GLN A 113 29.86 1.86 0.30
C GLN A 113 29.69 2.95 1.35
N HIS A 114 28.78 3.91 1.14
CA HIS A 114 28.47 4.96 2.12
C HIS A 114 27.83 4.38 3.37
N ILE A 115 26.98 3.38 3.22
CA ILE A 115 26.36 2.67 4.36
C ILE A 115 27.46 1.98 5.17
N LEU A 116 28.39 1.29 4.52
CA LEU A 116 29.52 0.63 5.18
C LEU A 116 30.45 1.62 5.89
N GLU A 117 30.73 2.78 5.29
CA GLU A 117 31.52 3.83 5.92
C GLU A 117 30.84 4.38 7.17
N ARG A 118 29.54 4.66 7.12
CA ARG A 118 28.77 5.08 8.29
C ARG A 118 28.76 4.03 9.39
N MET A 119 28.59 2.78 9.04
CA MET A 119 28.68 1.67 10.01
C MET A 119 30.03 1.63 10.71
N ARG A 120 31.15 1.77 9.99
CA ARG A 120 32.50 1.81 10.58
C ARG A 120 32.71 3.01 11.48
N THR A 121 32.18 4.18 11.10
CA THR A 121 32.26 5.38 11.94
C THR A 121 31.51 5.17 13.26
N LEU A 122 30.26 4.67 13.20
CA LEU A 122 29.46 4.35 14.38
C LEU A 122 30.13 3.29 15.26
N GLU A 123 30.72 2.25 14.67
CA GLU A 123 31.46 1.22 15.41
C GLU A 123 32.64 1.84 16.18
N SER A 124 33.41 2.74 15.54
CA SER A 124 34.53 3.44 16.18
C SER A 124 34.06 4.33 17.34
N GLU A 125 32.95 5.06 17.15
CA GLU A 125 32.35 5.89 18.20
C GLU A 125 31.91 5.04 19.40
N ILE A 126 31.21 3.93 19.16
CA ILE A 126 30.80 2.99 20.22
C ILE A 126 32.01 2.47 21.00
N LEU A 127 33.08 2.06 20.30
CA LEU A 127 34.27 1.57 20.96
C LEU A 127 34.94 2.64 21.84
N GLN A 128 34.96 3.91 21.40
CA GLN A 128 35.51 5.02 22.18
C GLN A 128 34.65 5.29 23.43
N GLU A 129 33.33 5.33 23.28
CA GLU A 129 32.42 5.54 24.42
C GLU A 129 32.49 4.39 25.43
N MET A 130 32.58 3.15 24.96
CA MET A 130 32.79 1.98 25.81
C MET A 130 34.11 2.07 26.59
N ALA A 131 35.19 2.50 25.94
CA ALA A 131 36.49 2.68 26.61
C ALA A 131 36.42 3.78 27.67
N ALA A 132 35.79 4.92 27.36
CA ALA A 132 35.61 6.00 28.30
C ALA A 132 34.74 5.58 29.51
N LEU A 133 33.68 4.82 29.29
CA LEU A 133 32.86 4.28 30.36
C LEU A 133 33.63 3.29 31.22
N ALA A 134 34.45 2.41 30.63
CA ALA A 134 35.27 1.47 31.36
C ALA A 134 36.32 2.18 32.22
N GLU A 135 36.86 3.30 31.75
CA GLU A 135 37.79 4.13 32.53
C GLU A 135 37.07 4.81 33.71
N MET A 136 35.89 5.37 33.50
CA MET A 136 35.07 5.95 34.59
C MET A 136 34.69 4.90 35.64
N LEU A 137 34.42 3.69 35.27
CA LEU A 137 34.10 2.58 36.20
C LEU A 137 35.31 2.04 36.94
N ARG A 138 36.54 2.36 36.53
CA ARG A 138 37.81 1.99 37.22
C ARG A 138 38.30 3.02 38.18
N LEU A 139 37.67 4.21 38.27
CA LEU A 139 38.00 5.22 39.27
C LEU A 139 37.47 4.75 40.65
N PRO A 140 38.31 4.80 41.72
CA PRO A 140 37.98 4.27 43.02
C PRO A 140 36.82 4.99 43.72
#